data_199a6676676383b2ad606c020c2b5f96
#
_entry.id   199a6676676383b2ad606c020c2b5f96
#
_cell.length_a   1.000
_cell.length_b   1.000
_cell.length_c   1.000
_cell.angle_alpha   90.00
_cell.angle_beta   90.00
_cell.angle_gamma   90.00
#
_symmetry.space_group_name_H-M   'P 1'
#
loop_
_entity.id
_entity.type
_entity.pdbx_description
1 polymer ?
#
loop_
_entity_poly.entity_id
_entity_poly.type
_entity_poly.pdbx_seq_one_letter_code
_entity_poly.pdbx_strand_id
1 'polypeptide(L)'
;RDNVTGKSLMPVLRAERQHTYDENEPVGLETSGNSALFKGRYKLSRNVLPLGDANWRLHDLSTDPAETQDLSGAHPELREEMLADYKRYATEVGVLDLPADFNIGTQLSLNVRNKFIENNLVPIALLGCIILAVLALIGYGLYRRVHRIQ
;
A
#
# COMPACT_ATOMS: atom_id res chain seq x y z
N ARG A 1 21.26 7.79 -0.95
CA ARG A 1 20.67 9.07 -0.49
C ARG A 1 19.18 8.90 -0.65
N ASP A 2 18.46 8.87 0.46
CA ASP A 2 17.00 8.84 0.44
C ASP A 2 16.52 10.14 -0.22
N ASN A 3 15.71 10.02 -1.28
CA ASN A 3 15.11 11.16 -1.96
C ASN A 3 14.00 11.72 -1.06
N VAL A 4 14.37 12.59 -0.13
CA VAL A 4 13.41 13.35 0.68
C VAL A 4 12.87 14.48 -0.18
N THR A 5 11.58 14.40 -0.54
CA THR A 5 10.89 15.42 -1.36
C THR A 5 10.21 16.51 -0.51
N GLY A 6 10.12 16.29 0.81
CA GLY A 6 9.51 17.24 1.73
C GLY A 6 10.33 18.51 1.93
N LYS A 7 9.64 19.66 2.07
CA LYS A 7 10.24 20.95 2.41
C LYS A 7 10.25 21.19 3.90
N SER A 8 11.21 22.01 4.36
CA SER A 8 11.29 22.43 5.77
C SER A 8 10.07 23.25 6.17
N LEU A 9 9.45 22.93 7.29
CA LEU A 9 8.38 23.72 7.91
C LEU A 9 8.92 24.94 8.68
N MET A 10 10.22 25.04 8.89
CA MET A 10 10.82 26.10 9.72
C MET A 10 10.47 27.53 9.28
N PRO A 11 10.43 27.86 7.97
CA PRO A 11 10.03 29.21 7.54
C PRO A 11 8.59 29.57 7.93
N VAL A 12 7.67 28.58 7.90
CA VAL A 12 6.28 28.80 8.33
C VAL A 12 6.20 28.96 9.85
N LEU A 13 6.90 28.11 10.60
CA LEU A 13 6.94 28.20 12.07
C LEU A 13 7.56 29.51 12.58
N ARG A 14 8.47 30.13 11.81
CA ARG A 14 9.05 31.42 12.12
C ARG A 14 8.25 32.63 11.58
N ALA A 15 7.08 32.37 10.99
CA ALA A 15 6.26 33.38 10.32
C ALA A 15 6.96 34.12 9.17
N GLU A 16 8.00 33.52 8.59
CA GLU A 16 8.74 34.06 7.42
C GLU A 16 7.95 33.78 6.11
N ARG A 17 7.09 32.74 6.11
CA ARG A 17 6.18 32.34 5.01
C ARG A 17 4.84 31.91 5.58
N GLN A 18 3.75 32.06 4.79
CA GLN A 18 2.42 31.57 5.19
C GLN A 18 2.21 30.09 4.87
N HIS A 19 2.86 29.61 3.82
CA HIS A 19 2.71 28.23 3.33
C HIS A 19 4.07 27.61 3.02
N THR A 20 4.17 26.29 3.17
CA THR A 20 5.39 25.51 2.87
C THR A 20 5.59 25.35 1.36
N TYR A 21 4.50 25.16 0.62
CA TYR A 21 4.48 25.00 -0.83
C TYR A 21 3.82 26.22 -1.47
N ASP A 22 4.25 26.57 -2.67
CA ASP A 22 3.62 27.64 -3.45
C ASP A 22 2.29 27.15 -4.05
N GLU A 23 1.35 28.05 -4.34
CA GLU A 23 -0.02 27.71 -4.76
C GLU A 23 -0.06 26.81 -6.02
N ASN A 24 0.85 27.02 -6.96
CA ASN A 24 0.94 26.22 -8.19
C ASN A 24 1.95 25.08 -8.13
N GLU A 25 2.54 24.83 -6.97
CA GLU A 25 3.51 23.77 -6.79
C GLU A 25 2.82 22.44 -6.56
N PRO A 26 3.05 21.42 -7.42
CA PRO A 26 2.42 20.13 -7.25
C PRO A 26 3.08 19.34 -6.11
N VAL A 27 2.25 18.74 -5.26
CA VAL A 27 2.68 17.86 -4.16
C VAL A 27 2.05 16.49 -4.35
N GLY A 28 2.86 15.51 -4.68
CA GLY A 28 2.43 14.12 -4.86
C GLY A 28 2.40 13.34 -3.56
N LEU A 29 1.49 12.38 -3.48
CA LEU A 29 1.35 11.45 -2.36
C LEU A 29 1.02 10.05 -2.90
N GLU A 30 1.73 9.04 -2.37
CA GLU A 30 1.48 7.63 -2.63
C GLU A 30 1.30 6.89 -1.31
N THR A 31 0.26 6.09 -1.23
CA THR A 31 0.07 5.21 -0.08
C THR A 31 -0.70 3.96 -0.48
N SER A 32 -0.09 2.80 -0.29
CA SER A 32 -0.74 1.50 -0.49
C SER A 32 -1.39 1.33 -1.88
N GLY A 33 -0.78 1.92 -2.91
CA GLY A 33 -1.28 1.91 -4.28
C GLY A 33 -2.30 2.99 -4.62
N ASN A 34 -2.77 3.76 -3.62
CA ASN A 34 -3.58 4.94 -3.86
C ASN A 34 -2.67 6.13 -4.13
N SER A 35 -3.08 6.98 -5.05
CA SER A 35 -2.29 8.10 -5.55
C SER A 35 -3.04 9.39 -5.40
N ALA A 36 -2.35 10.47 -5.06
CA ALA A 36 -2.90 11.81 -5.09
C ALA A 36 -1.87 12.85 -5.51
N LEU A 37 -2.34 13.93 -6.13
CA LEU A 37 -1.58 15.15 -6.39
C LEU A 37 -2.39 16.35 -5.92
N PHE A 38 -1.77 17.20 -5.11
CA PHE A 38 -2.33 18.47 -4.66
C PHE A 38 -1.67 19.61 -5.45
N LYS A 39 -2.48 20.55 -5.93
CA LYS A 39 -2.01 21.76 -6.61
C LYS A 39 -2.99 22.89 -6.34
N GLY A 40 -2.54 23.89 -5.55
CA GLY A 40 -3.43 24.93 -5.04
C GLY A 40 -4.61 24.34 -4.28
N ARG A 41 -5.83 24.69 -4.69
CA ARG A 41 -7.06 24.17 -4.10
C ARG A 41 -7.53 22.82 -4.66
N TYR A 42 -6.89 22.34 -5.73
CA TYR A 42 -7.31 21.14 -6.41
C TYR A 42 -6.56 19.90 -5.92
N LYS A 43 -7.27 18.79 -5.93
CA LYS A 43 -6.73 17.45 -5.70
C LYS A 43 -7.10 16.53 -6.86
N LEU A 44 -6.10 15.92 -7.46
CA LEU A 44 -6.26 14.81 -8.38
C LEU A 44 -5.99 13.52 -7.59
N SER A 45 -6.91 12.56 -7.60
CA SER A 45 -6.76 11.33 -6.83
C SER A 45 -7.16 10.09 -7.60
N ARG A 46 -6.53 8.95 -7.27
CA ARG A 46 -6.86 7.63 -7.77
C ARG A 46 -6.81 6.62 -6.63
N ASN A 47 -7.91 5.94 -6.37
CA ASN A 47 -8.00 4.90 -5.37
C ASN A 47 -8.15 3.53 -6.04
N VAL A 48 -7.29 2.57 -5.65
CA VAL A 48 -7.34 1.19 -6.17
C VAL A 48 -8.32 0.33 -5.39
N LEU A 49 -8.64 -0.86 -5.93
CA LEU A 49 -9.52 -1.83 -5.27
C LEU A 49 -9.00 -2.21 -3.86
N PRO A 50 -9.86 -2.38 -2.88
CA PRO A 50 -11.34 -2.29 -2.90
C PRO A 50 -11.88 -0.88 -2.62
N LEU A 51 -11.02 0.13 -2.44
CA LEU A 51 -11.41 1.49 -2.02
C LEU A 51 -11.97 2.34 -3.17
N GLY A 52 -11.61 2.00 -4.40
CA GLY A 52 -12.04 2.69 -5.61
C GLY A 52 -11.98 1.79 -6.84
N ASP A 53 -12.10 2.40 -8.01
CA ASP A 53 -12.13 1.76 -9.33
C ASP A 53 -10.89 2.05 -10.17
N ALA A 54 -9.82 2.57 -9.54
CA ALA A 54 -8.57 2.97 -10.16
C ALA A 54 -8.69 4.11 -11.20
N ASN A 55 -9.81 4.83 -11.24
CA ASN A 55 -9.98 5.99 -12.09
C ASN A 55 -9.48 7.27 -11.41
N TRP A 56 -8.89 8.16 -12.20
CA TRP A 56 -8.47 9.47 -11.74
C TRP A 56 -9.67 10.42 -11.65
N ARG A 57 -9.81 11.09 -10.49
CA ARG A 57 -10.84 12.09 -10.19
C ARG A 57 -10.22 13.39 -9.76
N LEU A 58 -10.85 14.49 -10.18
CA LEU A 58 -10.45 15.86 -9.83
C LEU A 58 -11.45 16.46 -8.86
N HIS A 59 -10.96 17.06 -7.78
CA HIS A 59 -11.78 17.71 -6.76
C HIS A 59 -11.27 19.11 -6.44
N ASP A 60 -12.18 20.02 -6.09
CA ASP A 60 -11.86 21.36 -5.56
C ASP A 60 -12.07 21.35 -4.05
N LEU A 61 -11.00 21.20 -3.29
CA LEU A 61 -11.06 21.08 -1.82
C LEU A 61 -11.51 22.37 -1.13
N SER A 62 -11.50 23.53 -1.82
CA SER A 62 -11.96 24.79 -1.24
C SER A 62 -13.49 24.89 -1.12
N THR A 63 -14.21 24.19 -2.01
CA THR A 63 -15.68 24.16 -2.07
C THR A 63 -16.26 22.78 -1.72
N ASP A 64 -15.48 21.72 -1.90
CA ASP A 64 -15.87 20.34 -1.64
C ASP A 64 -14.76 19.57 -0.90
N PRO A 65 -14.51 19.86 0.39
CA PRO A 65 -13.50 19.16 1.19
C PRO A 65 -13.80 17.67 1.43
N ALA A 66 -15.03 17.23 1.15
CA ALA A 66 -15.45 15.83 1.26
C ALA A 66 -15.25 15.04 -0.04
N GLU A 67 -14.78 15.67 -1.12
CA GLU A 67 -14.47 15.03 -2.42
C GLU A 67 -15.72 14.30 -3.01
N THR A 68 -16.89 14.88 -2.86
CA THR A 68 -18.16 14.28 -3.30
C THR A 68 -18.41 14.49 -4.78
N GLN A 69 -17.85 15.55 -5.37
CA GLN A 69 -18.04 15.93 -6.77
C GLN A 69 -16.78 15.75 -7.57
N ASP A 70 -16.84 14.88 -8.60
CA ASP A 70 -15.76 14.73 -9.58
C ASP A 70 -15.87 15.81 -10.67
N LEU A 71 -14.88 16.68 -10.74
CA LEU A 71 -14.78 17.78 -11.71
C LEU A 71 -14.00 17.38 -12.97
N SER A 72 -13.59 16.13 -13.14
CA SER A 72 -12.79 15.67 -14.30
C SER A 72 -13.42 15.98 -15.64
N GLY A 73 -14.76 15.87 -15.73
CA GLY A 73 -15.52 16.20 -16.95
C GLY A 73 -15.71 17.69 -17.15
N ALA A 74 -15.78 18.49 -16.09
CA ALA A 74 -15.97 19.94 -16.16
C ALA A 74 -14.65 20.69 -16.44
N HIS A 75 -13.52 20.13 -16.01
CA HIS A 75 -12.19 20.73 -16.14
C HIS A 75 -11.17 19.75 -16.74
N PRO A 76 -11.38 19.26 -17.98
CA PRO A 76 -10.54 18.23 -18.59
C PRO A 76 -9.09 18.70 -18.80
N GLU A 77 -8.86 19.97 -19.14
CA GLU A 77 -7.52 20.52 -19.34
C GLU A 77 -6.73 20.53 -18.02
N LEU A 78 -7.33 20.99 -16.93
CA LEU A 78 -6.70 20.99 -15.60
C LEU A 78 -6.40 19.56 -15.12
N ARG A 79 -7.33 18.63 -15.37
CA ARG A 79 -7.12 17.22 -15.07
C ARG A 79 -5.89 16.65 -15.79
N GLU A 80 -5.75 16.93 -17.10
CA GLU A 80 -4.60 16.45 -17.87
C GLU A 80 -3.28 17.12 -17.42
N GLU A 81 -3.31 18.42 -17.11
CA GLU A 81 -2.17 19.13 -16.56
C GLU A 81 -1.70 18.49 -15.24
N MET A 82 -2.62 18.30 -14.28
CA MET A 82 -2.30 17.68 -13.00
C MET A 82 -1.88 16.20 -13.15
N LEU A 83 -2.41 15.49 -14.13
CA LEU A 83 -1.97 14.12 -14.43
C LEU A 83 -0.54 14.10 -14.98
N ALA A 84 -0.16 15.09 -15.79
CA ALA A 84 1.22 15.23 -16.25
C ALA A 84 2.18 15.56 -15.09
N ASP A 85 1.77 16.44 -14.17
CA ASP A 85 2.51 16.76 -12.96
C ASP A 85 2.69 15.52 -12.07
N TYR A 86 1.63 14.71 -11.89
CA TYR A 86 1.71 13.45 -11.16
C TYR A 86 2.69 12.46 -11.81
N LYS A 87 2.65 12.29 -13.12
CA LYS A 87 3.57 11.38 -13.84
C LYS A 87 5.03 11.81 -13.67
N ARG A 88 5.29 13.10 -13.63
CA ARG A 88 6.63 13.64 -13.37
C ARG A 88 7.07 13.31 -11.94
N TYR A 89 6.24 13.61 -10.95
CA TYR A 89 6.48 13.23 -9.56
C TYR A 89 6.72 11.73 -9.40
N ALA A 90 5.86 10.89 -9.96
CA ALA A 90 5.98 9.44 -9.87
C ALA A 90 7.30 8.92 -10.44
N THR A 91 7.76 9.50 -11.55
CA THR A 91 9.06 9.17 -12.16
C THR A 91 10.22 9.60 -11.26
N GLU A 92 10.17 10.79 -10.71
CA GLU A 92 11.24 11.36 -9.85
C GLU A 92 11.42 10.58 -8.55
N VAL A 93 10.32 10.13 -7.93
CA VAL A 93 10.37 9.38 -6.65
C VAL A 93 10.41 7.85 -6.84
N GLY A 94 10.27 7.36 -8.08
CA GLY A 94 10.32 5.94 -8.39
C GLY A 94 9.06 5.17 -7.99
N VAL A 95 7.87 5.77 -8.17
CA VAL A 95 6.59 5.07 -7.98
C VAL A 95 6.50 3.89 -8.94
N LEU A 96 6.17 2.72 -8.42
CA LEU A 96 5.97 1.52 -9.23
C LEU A 96 4.57 1.50 -9.83
N ASP A 97 4.49 1.20 -11.14
CA ASP A 97 3.21 0.94 -11.79
C ASP A 97 2.57 -0.33 -11.24
N LEU A 98 1.30 -0.22 -10.87
CA LEU A 98 0.52 -1.34 -10.38
C LEU A 98 -0.33 -1.93 -11.50
N PRO A 99 -0.51 -3.27 -11.54
CA PRO A 99 -1.46 -3.92 -12.45
C PRO A 99 -2.86 -3.32 -12.33
N ALA A 100 -3.62 -3.30 -13.42
CA ALA A 100 -4.97 -2.72 -13.44
C ALA A 100 -5.95 -3.44 -12.49
N ASP A 101 -5.71 -4.72 -12.22
CA ASP A 101 -6.46 -5.57 -11.31
C ASP A 101 -5.89 -5.62 -9.88
N PHE A 102 -4.93 -4.75 -9.57
CA PHE A 102 -4.33 -4.70 -8.23
C PHE A 102 -5.38 -4.47 -7.15
N ASN A 103 -5.38 -5.35 -6.16
CA ASN A 103 -6.26 -5.28 -5.00
C ASN A 103 -5.42 -5.31 -3.72
N ILE A 104 -5.41 -4.18 -3.01
CA ILE A 104 -4.62 -4.03 -1.78
C ILE A 104 -5.04 -5.02 -0.69
N GLY A 105 -6.35 -5.34 -0.56
CA GLY A 105 -6.84 -6.29 0.43
C GLY A 105 -6.28 -7.70 0.19
N THR A 106 -6.25 -8.13 -1.08
CA THR A 106 -5.65 -9.41 -1.48
C THR A 106 -4.14 -9.41 -1.19
N GLN A 107 -3.43 -8.35 -1.59
CA GLN A 107 -1.98 -8.25 -1.37
C GLN A 107 -1.63 -8.23 0.13
N LEU A 108 -2.39 -7.49 0.94
CA LEU A 108 -2.19 -7.46 2.39
C LEU A 108 -2.40 -8.85 3.01
N SER A 109 -3.46 -9.56 2.61
CA SER A 109 -3.74 -10.93 3.07
C SER A 109 -2.61 -11.89 2.74
N LEU A 110 -2.06 -11.79 1.51
CA LEU A 110 -0.91 -12.59 1.07
C LEU A 110 0.33 -12.27 1.89
N ASN A 111 0.62 -10.99 2.13
CA ASN A 111 1.78 -10.56 2.90
C ASN A 111 1.70 -11.05 4.36
N VAL A 112 0.53 -10.90 5.00
CA VAL A 112 0.29 -11.40 6.37
C VAL A 112 0.47 -12.92 6.44
N ARG A 113 -0.13 -13.65 5.49
CA ARG A 113 0.01 -15.12 5.42
C ARG A 113 1.46 -15.55 5.24
N ASN A 114 2.18 -14.93 4.30
CA ASN A 114 3.57 -15.28 4.02
C ASN A 114 4.46 -14.99 5.23
N LYS A 115 4.29 -13.83 5.86
CA LYS A 115 5.03 -13.47 7.07
C LYS A 115 4.71 -14.41 8.24
N PHE A 116 3.45 -14.85 8.38
CA PHE A 116 3.08 -15.87 9.37
C PHE A 116 3.80 -17.20 9.11
N ILE A 117 3.80 -17.67 7.86
CA ILE A 117 4.48 -18.92 7.48
C ILE A 117 5.99 -18.80 7.75
N GLU A 118 6.64 -17.73 7.28
CA GLU A 118 8.07 -17.48 7.48
C GLU A 118 8.44 -17.51 8.97
N ASN A 119 7.69 -16.80 9.80
CA ASN A 119 7.96 -16.71 11.23
C ASN A 119 7.68 -18.02 11.99
N ASN A 120 6.83 -18.90 11.47
CA ASN A 120 6.40 -20.13 12.14
C ASN A 120 6.91 -21.41 11.45
N LEU A 121 7.69 -21.30 10.38
CA LEU A 121 8.15 -22.47 9.64
C LEU A 121 8.93 -23.45 10.53
N VAL A 122 9.85 -22.97 11.35
CA VAL A 122 10.66 -23.80 12.26
C VAL A 122 9.80 -24.46 13.32
N PRO A 123 8.96 -23.74 14.10
CA PRO A 123 8.10 -24.40 15.09
C PRO A 123 7.09 -25.39 14.50
N ILE A 124 6.54 -25.12 13.31
CA ILE A 124 5.65 -26.03 12.61
C ILE A 124 6.39 -27.32 12.21
N ALA A 125 7.62 -27.19 11.66
CA ALA A 125 8.43 -28.34 11.28
C ALA A 125 8.81 -29.18 12.50
N LEU A 126 9.21 -28.55 13.62
CA LEU A 126 9.51 -29.24 14.88
C LEU A 126 8.29 -29.99 15.42
N LEU A 127 7.11 -29.38 15.41
CA LEU A 127 5.88 -30.04 15.83
C LEU A 127 5.58 -31.26 14.95
N GLY A 128 5.76 -31.15 13.63
CA GLY A 128 5.61 -32.26 12.69
C GLY A 128 6.57 -33.40 13.01
N CYS A 129 7.84 -33.12 13.26
CA CYS A 129 8.83 -34.13 13.68
C CYS A 129 8.45 -34.82 14.98
N ILE A 130 7.97 -34.08 15.98
CA ILE A 130 7.52 -34.65 17.26
C ILE A 130 6.34 -35.61 17.04
N ILE A 131 5.35 -35.22 16.26
CA ILE A 131 4.18 -36.08 15.94
C ILE A 131 4.63 -37.37 15.26
N LEU A 132 5.52 -37.28 14.26
CA LEU A 132 6.05 -38.45 13.57
C LEU A 132 6.83 -39.39 14.51
N ALA A 133 7.63 -38.82 15.41
CA ALA A 133 8.37 -39.60 16.41
C ALA A 133 7.42 -40.34 17.38
N VAL A 134 6.36 -39.67 17.84
CA VAL A 134 5.35 -40.30 18.71
C VAL A 134 4.62 -41.45 17.96
N LEU A 135 4.21 -41.22 16.72
CA LEU A 135 3.56 -42.29 15.91
C LEU A 135 4.48 -43.49 15.69
N ALA A 136 5.76 -43.25 15.43
CA ALA A 136 6.77 -44.29 15.27
C ALA A 136 6.93 -45.11 16.58
N LEU A 137 6.99 -44.43 17.75
CA LEU A 137 7.06 -45.08 19.04
C LEU A 137 5.82 -45.98 19.33
N ILE A 138 4.62 -45.47 19.03
CA ILE A 138 3.37 -46.21 19.18
C ILE A 138 3.40 -47.44 18.25
N GLY A 139 3.75 -47.27 16.97
CA GLY A 139 3.87 -48.32 16.00
C GLY A 139 4.86 -49.42 16.43
N TYR A 140 6.05 -48.99 16.94
CA TYR A 140 7.05 -49.90 17.48
C TYR A 140 6.55 -50.66 18.70
N GLY A 141 5.85 -49.99 19.60
CA GLY A 141 5.24 -50.63 20.78
C GLY A 141 4.21 -51.70 20.42
N LEU A 142 3.37 -51.40 19.44
CA LEU A 142 2.39 -52.36 18.90
C LEU A 142 3.09 -53.55 18.23
N TYR A 143 4.09 -53.30 17.38
CA TYR A 143 4.89 -54.33 16.74
C TYR A 143 5.54 -55.30 17.75
N ARG A 144 6.18 -54.77 18.82
CA ARG A 144 6.75 -55.59 19.89
C ARG A 144 5.74 -56.40 20.67
N ARG A 145 4.50 -55.89 20.88
CA ARG A 145 3.43 -56.63 21.53
C ARG A 145 2.99 -57.85 20.69
N VAL A 146 2.82 -57.63 19.40
CA VAL A 146 2.40 -58.73 18.49
C VAL A 146 3.46 -59.83 18.44
N HIS A 147 4.74 -59.52 18.39
CA HIS A 147 5.82 -60.50 18.31
C HIS A 147 6.26 -61.11 19.64
N ARG A 148 5.72 -60.63 20.78
CA ARG A 148 5.93 -61.27 22.10
C ARG A 148 4.92 -62.40 22.38
N ILE A 149 3.88 -62.51 21.60
CA ILE A 149 2.76 -63.46 21.80
C ILE A 149 2.95 -64.72 20.91
N GLN A 150 3.95 -64.73 20.05
CA GLN A 150 4.44 -65.92 19.32
C GLN A 150 5.65 -66.52 20.03
#